data_74922bae7f1bbacd6e8bee26f12ba595
#
_entry.id   74922bae7f1bbacd6e8bee26f12ba595
#
_cell.length_a   1.000
_cell.length_b   1.000
_cell.length_c   1.000
_cell.angle_alpha   90.00
_cell.angle_beta   90.00
_cell.angle_gamma   90.00
#
_symmetry.space_group_name_H-M   'P 1'
#
loop_
_entity.id
_entity.type
_entity.pdbx_description
1 polymer ?
#
loop_
_entity_poly.entity_id
_entity_poly.type
_entity_poly.pdbx_seq_one_letter_code
_entity_poly.pdbx_strand_id
1 'polypeptide(L)'
;MELEHYQFFQSLEPESLEKVRQDARPVSLGVGTFLYYQGDINQGILFLSKGCVKVFLHADEIGKGEITLYYITPGEQCLVNTLSTVSQTPATATAIVDESIEGWLIPTETIRWLIDNSPAYRDFKISFCAERLSQIMHLVEELRFKRMDQRLLNWLFVQGRDTILTTHEQIALILGTSREVISRILKNLEKEGIISLGRGSIKIIESI
;
A
#
# COMPACT_ATOMS: atom_id res chain seq x y z
N MET A 1 23.85 13.76 -11.82
CA MET A 1 22.49 13.38 -11.45
C MET A 1 22.65 12.12 -10.60
N GLU A 2 22.49 12.25 -9.30
CA GLU A 2 22.64 11.14 -8.36
C GLU A 2 21.29 10.40 -8.25
N LEU A 3 21.05 9.48 -9.17
CA LEU A 3 19.91 8.57 -9.14
C LEU A 3 20.35 7.12 -8.91
N GLU A 4 21.49 6.95 -8.26
CA GLU A 4 22.12 5.65 -7.98
C GLU A 4 21.26 4.74 -7.09
N HIS A 5 20.37 5.33 -6.29
CA HIS A 5 19.40 4.60 -5.46
C HIS A 5 18.32 3.89 -6.29
N TYR A 6 18.15 4.23 -7.55
CA TYR A 6 17.15 3.64 -8.43
C TYR A 6 17.83 2.68 -9.41
N GLN A 7 17.87 1.41 -9.06
CA GLN A 7 18.56 0.36 -9.83
C GLN A 7 18.16 0.32 -11.32
N PHE A 8 16.91 0.66 -11.64
CA PHE A 8 16.44 0.63 -13.02
C PHE A 8 17.20 1.62 -13.93
N PHE A 9 17.73 2.74 -13.40
CA PHE A 9 18.55 3.66 -14.20
C PHE A 9 19.83 3.01 -14.71
N GLN A 10 20.36 2.02 -13.99
CA GLN A 10 21.54 1.26 -14.43
C GLN A 10 21.21 0.28 -15.55
N SER A 11 19.94 -0.07 -15.72
CA SER A 11 19.43 -1.01 -16.73
C SER A 11 18.92 -0.30 -18.00
N LEU A 12 18.88 1.05 -17.99
CA LEU A 12 18.43 1.80 -19.15
C LEU A 12 19.46 1.73 -20.29
N GLU A 13 18.96 1.68 -21.50
CA GLU A 13 19.74 1.83 -22.71
C GLU A 13 20.43 3.21 -22.74
N PRO A 14 21.63 3.35 -23.33
CA PRO A 14 22.38 4.62 -23.34
C PRO A 14 21.59 5.81 -23.86
N GLU A 15 20.79 5.65 -24.89
CA GLU A 15 19.92 6.68 -25.46
C GLU A 15 18.84 7.11 -24.46
N SER A 16 18.20 6.16 -23.78
CA SER A 16 17.19 6.40 -22.76
C SER A 16 17.76 7.15 -21.55
N LEU A 17 18.96 6.78 -21.13
CA LEU A 17 19.64 7.46 -20.03
C LEU A 17 20.03 8.90 -20.40
N GLU A 18 20.51 9.12 -21.62
CA GLU A 18 20.85 10.47 -22.11
C GLU A 18 19.60 11.35 -22.20
N LYS A 19 18.48 10.83 -22.71
CA LYS A 19 17.18 11.51 -22.74
C LYS A 19 16.74 11.95 -21.34
N VAL A 20 16.85 11.06 -20.36
CA VAL A 20 16.53 11.40 -18.96
C VAL A 20 17.45 12.51 -18.43
N ARG A 21 18.77 12.44 -18.70
CA ARG A 21 19.73 13.48 -18.25
C ARG A 21 19.44 14.85 -18.83
N GLN A 22 18.99 14.91 -20.07
CA GLN A 22 18.66 16.18 -20.73
C GLN A 22 17.37 16.81 -20.20
N ASP A 23 16.37 15.99 -19.90
CA ASP A 23 15.02 16.48 -19.57
C ASP A 23 14.77 16.58 -18.04
N ALA A 24 15.54 15.86 -17.23
CA ALA A 24 15.37 15.87 -15.78
C ALA A 24 15.66 17.25 -15.19
N ARG A 25 14.77 17.73 -14.32
CA ARG A 25 14.87 19.01 -13.66
C ARG A 25 15.21 18.82 -12.18
N PRO A 26 16.25 19.49 -11.66
CA PRO A 26 16.56 19.41 -10.24
C PRO A 26 15.43 20.02 -9.41
N VAL A 27 15.13 19.39 -8.28
CA VAL A 27 14.12 19.84 -7.32
C VAL A 27 14.75 19.87 -5.94
N SER A 28 14.54 20.99 -5.22
CA SER A 28 14.89 21.13 -3.80
C SER A 28 13.74 21.87 -3.12
N LEU A 29 13.09 21.23 -2.15
CA LEU A 29 11.91 21.76 -1.48
C LEU A 29 11.99 21.53 0.04
N GLY A 30 11.51 22.52 0.80
CA GLY A 30 11.47 22.48 2.25
C GLY A 30 10.27 21.73 2.81
N VAL A 31 10.37 21.37 4.08
CA VAL A 31 9.30 20.72 4.86
C VAL A 31 7.98 21.52 4.76
N GLY A 32 6.86 20.81 4.65
CA GLY A 32 5.53 21.37 4.55
C GLY A 32 5.13 21.81 3.13
N THR A 33 6.02 21.70 2.12
CA THR A 33 5.68 21.98 0.73
C THR A 33 4.79 20.88 0.16
N PHE A 34 3.63 21.22 -0.38
CA PHE A 34 2.78 20.30 -1.11
C PHE A 34 3.36 20.04 -2.50
N LEU A 35 3.51 18.78 -2.87
CA LEU A 35 3.93 18.38 -4.21
C LEU A 35 2.75 18.31 -5.17
N TYR A 36 1.63 17.84 -4.71
CA TYR A 36 0.33 17.81 -5.40
C TYR A 36 -0.79 17.51 -4.40
N TYR A 37 -1.99 17.90 -4.74
CA TYR A 37 -3.21 17.58 -4.01
C TYR A 37 -3.95 16.41 -4.65
N GLN A 38 -4.79 15.74 -3.87
CA GLN A 38 -5.78 14.83 -4.40
C GLN A 38 -6.65 15.55 -5.44
N GLY A 39 -6.81 14.98 -6.62
CA GLY A 39 -7.50 15.57 -7.75
C GLY A 39 -6.60 16.25 -8.78
N ASP A 40 -5.35 16.56 -8.46
CA ASP A 40 -4.40 17.15 -9.40
C ASP A 40 -3.94 16.11 -10.44
N ILE A 41 -3.59 16.60 -11.64
CA ILE A 41 -2.92 15.79 -12.67
C ILE A 41 -1.44 16.12 -12.65
N ASN A 42 -0.63 15.12 -12.32
CA ASN A 42 0.82 15.29 -12.21
C ASN A 42 1.49 15.45 -13.58
N GLN A 43 2.48 16.34 -13.65
CA GLN A 43 3.20 16.69 -14.89
C GLN A 43 4.58 16.02 -15.00
N GLY A 44 4.85 15.04 -14.14
CA GLY A 44 6.10 14.29 -14.12
C GLY A 44 6.22 13.39 -12.89
N ILE A 45 7.27 12.57 -12.88
CA ILE A 45 7.59 11.69 -11.76
C ILE A 45 8.80 12.27 -11.01
N LEU A 46 8.65 12.44 -9.70
CA LEU A 46 9.73 12.86 -8.81
C LEU A 46 10.53 11.64 -8.32
N PHE A 47 11.85 11.73 -8.44
CA PHE A 47 12.82 10.77 -7.96
C PHE A 47 13.69 11.45 -6.89
N LEU A 48 13.61 10.97 -5.65
CA LEU A 48 14.31 11.56 -4.53
C LEU A 48 15.77 11.09 -4.46
N SER A 49 16.69 12.02 -4.23
CA SER A 49 18.07 11.71 -3.81
C SER A 49 18.25 11.89 -2.31
N LYS A 50 17.38 12.69 -1.65
CA LYS A 50 17.41 12.95 -0.21
C LYS A 50 16.03 13.31 0.31
N GLY A 51 15.82 13.12 1.63
CA GLY A 51 14.62 13.52 2.35
C GLY A 51 13.47 12.53 2.26
N CYS A 52 12.29 12.98 2.64
CA CYS A 52 11.09 12.14 2.77
C CYS A 52 9.83 12.89 2.34
N VAL A 53 8.93 12.16 1.68
CA VAL A 53 7.61 12.65 1.26
C VAL A 53 6.53 11.78 1.90
N LYS A 54 5.57 12.40 2.58
CA LYS A 54 4.38 11.74 3.11
C LYS A 54 3.26 11.77 2.08
N VAL A 55 2.64 10.62 1.82
CA VAL A 55 1.43 10.48 0.98
C VAL A 55 0.25 10.12 1.86
N PHE A 56 -0.85 10.86 1.76
CA PHE A 56 -1.98 10.74 2.65
C PHE A 56 -3.31 11.09 1.99
N LEU A 57 -4.40 10.65 2.61
CA LEU A 57 -5.77 11.03 2.30
C LEU A 57 -6.29 11.98 3.36
N HIS A 58 -7.07 12.98 2.95
CA HIS A 58 -7.89 13.73 3.91
C HIS A 58 -9.08 12.87 4.31
N ALA A 59 -9.38 12.79 5.60
CA ALA A 59 -10.59 12.14 6.08
C ALA A 59 -11.81 13.01 5.73
N ASP A 60 -12.75 12.45 4.97
CA ASP A 60 -13.95 13.16 4.53
C ASP A 60 -14.91 13.49 5.70
N GLU A 61 -15.58 14.65 5.56
CA GLU A 61 -16.83 15.15 6.14
C GLU A 61 -16.94 15.41 7.65
N ILE A 62 -16.17 14.83 8.53
CA ILE A 62 -16.21 15.18 9.98
C ILE A 62 -14.87 15.75 10.45
N GLY A 63 -14.05 16.13 9.51
CA GLY A 63 -13.10 17.24 9.59
C GLY A 63 -11.98 17.12 10.59
N LYS A 64 -11.42 15.96 10.92
CA LYS A 64 -10.21 15.96 11.76
C LYS A 64 -9.40 14.66 11.59
N GLY A 65 -8.67 14.59 10.52
CA GLY A 65 -7.64 13.57 10.45
C GLY A 65 -7.09 13.38 9.03
N GLU A 66 -5.83 13.08 8.97
CA GLU A 66 -5.15 12.58 7.78
C GLU A 66 -4.95 11.07 7.95
N ILE A 67 -5.18 10.32 6.89
CA ILE A 67 -4.82 8.90 6.85
C ILE A 67 -3.54 8.78 6.05
N THR A 68 -2.41 8.63 6.72
CA THR A 68 -1.12 8.39 6.05
C THR A 68 -1.17 7.03 5.35
N LEU A 69 -0.92 7.04 4.04
CA LEU A 69 -0.85 5.83 3.24
C LEU A 69 0.54 5.22 3.30
N TYR A 70 1.55 6.01 3.01
CA TYR A 70 2.97 5.62 3.07
C TYR A 70 3.89 6.85 3.01
N TYR A 71 5.15 6.59 3.30
CA TYR A 71 6.25 7.52 3.08
C TYR A 71 7.06 7.09 1.86
N ILE A 72 7.76 8.04 1.24
CA ILE A 72 8.64 7.82 0.10
C ILE A 72 10.02 8.38 0.46
N THR A 73 11.03 7.52 0.34
CA THR A 73 12.43 7.84 0.56
C THR A 73 13.25 7.58 -0.72
N PRO A 74 14.53 7.97 -0.77
CA PRO A 74 15.38 7.71 -1.92
C PRO A 74 15.41 6.22 -2.31
N GLY A 75 15.25 5.92 -3.60
CA GLY A 75 15.13 4.57 -4.14
C GLY A 75 13.69 4.08 -4.31
N GLU A 76 12.73 4.70 -3.64
CA GLU A 76 11.31 4.38 -3.74
C GLU A 76 10.57 5.29 -4.73
N GLN A 77 9.47 4.78 -5.28
CA GLN A 77 8.60 5.56 -6.16
C GLN A 77 7.19 5.70 -5.59
N CYS A 78 6.62 6.87 -5.79
CA CYS A 78 5.23 7.14 -5.47
C CYS A 78 4.30 6.51 -6.50
N LEU A 79 3.49 5.54 -6.07
CA LEU A 79 2.49 4.91 -6.94
C LEU A 79 1.46 5.94 -7.43
N VAL A 80 0.94 6.81 -6.54
CA VAL A 80 -0.05 7.84 -6.87
C VAL A 80 0.49 8.80 -7.92
N ASN A 81 1.72 9.33 -7.71
CA ASN A 81 2.38 10.22 -8.68
C ASN A 81 2.62 9.51 -10.01
N THR A 82 3.11 8.26 -9.98
CA THR A 82 3.37 7.46 -11.20
C THR A 82 2.09 7.25 -11.99
N LEU A 83 1.01 6.78 -11.35
CA LEU A 83 -0.26 6.52 -12.05
C LEU A 83 -0.85 7.80 -12.64
N SER A 84 -0.93 8.88 -11.85
CA SER A 84 -1.42 10.17 -12.33
C SER A 84 -0.63 10.68 -13.54
N THR A 85 0.72 10.60 -13.49
CA THR A 85 1.59 11.04 -14.60
C THR A 85 1.39 10.19 -15.85
N VAL A 86 1.41 8.86 -15.72
CA VAL A 86 1.35 7.95 -16.87
C VAL A 86 -0.03 7.96 -17.52
N SER A 87 -1.09 7.84 -16.71
CA SER A 87 -2.47 7.76 -17.19
C SER A 87 -3.12 9.11 -17.45
N GLN A 88 -2.50 10.22 -16.99
CA GLN A 88 -3.08 11.58 -17.00
C GLN A 88 -4.46 11.61 -16.33
N THR A 89 -4.56 10.88 -15.23
CA THR A 89 -5.77 10.86 -14.36
C THR A 89 -5.50 11.62 -13.07
N PRO A 90 -6.56 12.11 -12.41
CA PRO A 90 -6.42 12.76 -11.12
C PRO A 90 -5.71 11.90 -10.08
N ALA A 91 -4.80 12.51 -9.32
CA ALA A 91 -4.12 11.87 -8.20
C ALA A 91 -5.14 11.44 -7.14
N THR A 92 -5.02 10.22 -6.64
CA THR A 92 -5.96 9.65 -5.65
C THR A 92 -5.65 10.03 -4.21
N ALA A 93 -4.51 10.70 -3.95
CA ALA A 93 -4.07 11.14 -2.64
C ALA A 93 -3.25 12.42 -2.75
N THR A 94 -2.98 13.07 -1.63
CA THR A 94 -2.13 14.27 -1.50
C THR A 94 -0.72 13.87 -1.08
N ALA A 95 0.30 14.61 -1.54
CA ALA A 95 1.69 14.43 -1.13
C ALA A 95 2.30 15.73 -0.61
N ILE A 96 2.99 15.63 0.53
CA ILE A 96 3.65 16.74 1.22
C ILE A 96 5.08 16.33 1.60
N VAL A 97 5.99 17.30 1.56
CA VAL A 97 7.37 17.14 2.01
C VAL A 97 7.40 17.04 3.54
N ASP A 98 7.80 15.87 4.05
CA ASP A 98 7.92 15.58 5.48
C ASP A 98 9.32 15.91 6.03
N GLU A 99 10.36 15.60 5.25
CA GLU A 99 11.73 16.06 5.45
C GLU A 99 12.21 16.75 4.18
N SER A 100 12.98 17.84 4.30
CA SER A 100 13.48 18.59 3.13
C SER A 100 14.06 17.69 2.07
N ILE A 101 13.56 17.79 0.85
CA ILE A 101 13.89 16.92 -0.26
C ILE A 101 14.86 17.56 -1.24
N GLU A 102 15.71 16.72 -1.82
CA GLU A 102 16.44 16.94 -3.04
C GLU A 102 16.15 15.81 -4.01
N GLY A 103 16.13 16.10 -5.31
CA GLY A 103 15.84 15.06 -6.30
C GLY A 103 15.69 15.61 -7.70
N TRP A 104 15.01 14.83 -8.55
CA TRP A 104 14.86 15.11 -9.97
C TRP A 104 13.43 14.83 -10.41
N LEU A 105 12.82 15.85 -11.02
CA LEU A 105 11.54 15.70 -11.70
C LEU A 105 11.78 15.32 -13.15
N ILE A 106 11.30 14.14 -13.55
CA ILE A 106 11.30 13.72 -14.96
C ILE A 106 9.92 14.04 -15.54
N PRO A 107 9.84 14.88 -16.59
CA PRO A 107 8.57 15.31 -17.17
C PRO A 107 7.76 14.17 -17.78
N THR A 108 6.43 14.38 -17.87
CA THR A 108 5.48 13.40 -18.43
C THR A 108 5.86 12.93 -19.83
N GLU A 109 6.32 13.86 -20.68
CA GLU A 109 6.72 13.57 -22.07
C GLU A 109 7.90 12.59 -22.11
N THR A 110 8.89 12.79 -21.24
CA THR A 110 10.06 11.91 -21.13
C THR A 110 9.66 10.54 -20.56
N ILE A 111 8.78 10.51 -19.57
CA ILE A 111 8.23 9.26 -19.03
C ILE A 111 7.50 8.46 -20.12
N ARG A 112 6.67 9.11 -20.91
CA ARG A 112 5.95 8.47 -22.03
C ARG A 112 6.92 7.98 -23.10
N TRP A 113 7.88 8.83 -23.48
CA TRP A 113 8.92 8.44 -24.42
C TRP A 113 9.69 7.20 -23.95
N LEU A 114 10.05 7.13 -22.64
CA LEU A 114 10.69 5.95 -22.05
C LEU A 114 9.80 4.69 -22.14
N ILE A 115 8.51 4.82 -21.90
CA ILE A 115 7.57 3.70 -22.03
C ILE A 115 7.53 3.19 -23.47
N ASP A 116 7.59 4.08 -24.45
CA ASP A 116 7.50 3.71 -25.86
C ASP A 116 8.82 3.17 -26.42
N ASN A 117 9.97 3.67 -25.96
CA ASN A 117 11.27 3.42 -26.57
C ASN A 117 12.24 2.58 -25.74
N SER A 118 12.01 2.41 -24.42
CA SER A 118 12.88 1.62 -23.54
C SER A 118 12.17 0.36 -23.03
N PRO A 119 12.50 -0.83 -23.54
CA PRO A 119 12.03 -2.09 -22.97
C PRO A 119 12.38 -2.24 -21.51
N ALA A 120 13.61 -1.88 -21.09
CA ALA A 120 14.03 -1.94 -19.70
C ALA A 120 13.16 -1.07 -18.77
N TYR A 121 12.76 0.12 -19.22
CA TYR A 121 11.87 0.99 -18.44
C TYR A 121 10.44 0.44 -18.35
N ARG A 122 9.91 -0.13 -19.43
CA ARG A 122 8.58 -0.79 -19.44
C ARG A 122 8.53 -1.95 -18.45
N ASP A 123 9.52 -2.84 -18.52
CA ASP A 123 9.60 -4.02 -17.65
C ASP A 123 9.69 -3.60 -16.18
N PHE A 124 10.51 -2.60 -15.89
CA PHE A 124 10.58 -2.00 -14.56
C PHE A 124 9.20 -1.46 -14.11
N LYS A 125 8.48 -0.70 -14.95
CA LYS A 125 7.17 -0.13 -14.60
C LYS A 125 6.11 -1.20 -14.39
N ILE A 126 6.09 -2.24 -15.20
CA ILE A 126 5.18 -3.38 -15.02
C ILE A 126 5.48 -4.08 -13.69
N SER A 127 6.74 -4.38 -13.41
CA SER A 127 7.17 -5.03 -12.17
C SER A 127 6.83 -4.17 -10.94
N PHE A 128 7.09 -2.88 -11.00
CA PHE A 128 6.73 -1.92 -9.94
C PHE A 128 5.22 -1.92 -9.65
N CYS A 129 4.39 -1.82 -10.70
CA CYS A 129 2.93 -1.84 -10.53
C CYS A 129 2.44 -3.19 -9.99
N ALA A 130 2.99 -4.31 -10.46
CA ALA A 130 2.63 -5.64 -9.98
C ALA A 130 2.98 -5.83 -8.49
N GLU A 131 4.16 -5.39 -8.07
CA GLU A 131 4.58 -5.44 -6.67
C GLU A 131 3.65 -4.59 -5.78
N ARG A 132 3.35 -3.36 -6.16
CA ARG A 132 2.46 -2.47 -5.41
C ARG A 132 1.03 -3.01 -5.35
N LEU A 133 0.53 -3.59 -6.43
CA LEU A 133 -0.77 -4.26 -6.45
C LEU A 133 -0.79 -5.44 -5.48
N SER A 134 0.25 -6.26 -5.46
CA SER A 134 0.39 -7.38 -4.52
C SER A 134 0.37 -6.90 -3.06
N GLN A 135 1.08 -5.81 -2.73
CA GLN A 135 1.08 -5.22 -1.39
C GLN A 135 -0.33 -4.75 -0.99
N ILE A 136 -1.06 -4.10 -1.90
CA ILE A 136 -2.45 -3.66 -1.65
C ILE A 136 -3.36 -4.87 -1.43
N MET A 137 -3.24 -5.93 -2.22
CA MET A 137 -4.03 -7.14 -2.06
C MET A 137 -3.77 -7.81 -0.70
N HIS A 138 -2.51 -7.88 -0.25
CA HIS A 138 -2.17 -8.35 1.10
C HIS A 138 -2.82 -7.49 2.18
N LEU A 139 -2.77 -6.17 2.05
CA LEU A 139 -3.41 -5.27 3.02
C LEU A 139 -4.94 -5.49 3.08
N VAL A 140 -5.59 -5.64 1.94
CA VAL A 140 -7.04 -5.94 1.88
C VAL A 140 -7.36 -7.28 2.55
N GLU A 141 -6.53 -8.30 2.34
CA GLU A 141 -6.67 -9.57 3.03
C GLU A 141 -6.53 -9.41 4.55
N GLU A 142 -5.49 -8.72 5.04
CA GLU A 142 -5.29 -8.47 6.48
C GLU A 142 -6.49 -7.73 7.11
N LEU A 143 -6.99 -6.69 6.45
CA LEU A 143 -8.16 -5.96 6.93
C LEU A 143 -9.41 -6.85 6.98
N ARG A 144 -9.58 -7.74 6.00
CA ARG A 144 -10.68 -8.71 5.97
C ARG A 144 -10.55 -9.70 7.11
N PHE A 145 -9.35 -10.17 7.42
CA PHE A 145 -9.11 -11.10 8.53
C PHE A 145 -9.33 -10.44 9.88
N LYS A 146 -8.75 -9.28 10.15
CA LYS A 146 -8.98 -8.55 11.43
C LYS A 146 -10.48 -8.32 11.71
N ARG A 147 -11.26 -7.97 10.69
CA ARG A 147 -12.72 -7.85 10.84
C ARG A 147 -13.40 -9.21 11.09
N MET A 148 -12.90 -10.28 10.51
CA MET A 148 -13.46 -11.62 10.71
C MET A 148 -13.09 -12.18 12.09
N ASP A 149 -11.87 -11.95 12.58
CA ASP A 149 -11.43 -12.30 13.93
C ASP A 149 -12.35 -11.66 14.97
N GLN A 150 -12.60 -10.36 14.85
CA GLN A 150 -13.52 -9.64 15.75
C GLN A 150 -14.95 -10.16 15.67
N ARG A 151 -15.47 -10.45 14.47
CA ARG A 151 -16.81 -11.03 14.27
C ARG A 151 -16.90 -12.42 14.91
N LEU A 152 -15.86 -13.24 14.76
CA LEU A 152 -15.82 -14.57 15.36
C LEU A 152 -15.73 -14.48 16.88
N LEU A 153 -14.88 -13.63 17.43
CA LEU A 153 -14.79 -13.39 18.88
C LEU A 153 -16.13 -12.92 19.44
N ASN A 154 -16.75 -11.90 18.84
CA ASN A 154 -18.06 -11.42 19.27
C ASN A 154 -19.11 -12.53 19.23
N TRP A 155 -19.10 -13.36 18.17
CA TRP A 155 -20.03 -14.47 18.05
C TRP A 155 -19.81 -15.51 19.17
N LEU A 156 -18.54 -15.88 19.48
CA LEU A 156 -18.21 -16.80 20.58
C LEU A 156 -18.70 -16.27 21.94
N PHE A 157 -18.47 -14.98 22.23
CA PHE A 157 -18.90 -14.37 23.51
C PHE A 157 -20.42 -14.24 23.64
N VAL A 158 -21.13 -13.91 22.56
CA VAL A 158 -22.61 -13.81 22.58
C VAL A 158 -23.26 -15.17 22.88
N GLN A 159 -22.56 -16.31 22.62
CA GLN A 159 -23.09 -17.63 23.01
C GLN A 159 -23.26 -17.78 24.52
N GLY A 160 -22.53 -16.99 25.33
CA GLY A 160 -22.68 -16.97 26.81
C GLY A 160 -22.42 -18.32 27.50
N ARG A 161 -21.63 -19.20 26.89
CA ARG A 161 -21.31 -20.55 27.36
C ARG A 161 -19.81 -20.77 27.41
N ASP A 162 -19.31 -21.40 28.46
CA ASP A 162 -17.91 -21.78 28.57
C ASP A 162 -17.46 -22.77 27.46
N THR A 163 -18.40 -23.58 26.99
CA THR A 163 -18.15 -24.55 25.90
C THR A 163 -19.27 -24.50 24.88
N ILE A 164 -18.88 -24.27 23.61
CA ILE A 164 -19.78 -24.15 22.47
C ILE A 164 -19.64 -25.42 21.63
N LEU A 165 -20.75 -26.17 21.45
CA LEU A 165 -20.80 -27.34 20.58
C LEU A 165 -21.14 -26.88 19.17
N THR A 166 -20.14 -26.92 18.28
CA THR A 166 -20.27 -26.45 16.89
C THR A 166 -19.12 -26.96 16.04
N THR A 167 -19.30 -26.89 14.72
CA THR A 167 -18.23 -27.18 13.74
C THR A 167 -17.75 -25.89 13.07
N HIS A 168 -16.53 -25.91 12.56
CA HIS A 168 -15.97 -24.79 11.80
C HIS A 168 -16.82 -24.44 10.56
N GLU A 169 -17.48 -25.43 10.00
CA GLU A 169 -18.38 -25.28 8.84
C GLU A 169 -19.67 -24.53 9.21
N GLN A 170 -20.25 -24.85 10.38
CA GLN A 170 -21.42 -24.14 10.90
C GLN A 170 -21.11 -22.69 11.21
N ILE A 171 -19.96 -22.42 11.85
CA ILE A 171 -19.51 -21.05 12.12
C ILE A 171 -19.29 -20.29 10.80
N ALA A 172 -18.65 -20.94 9.82
CA ALA A 172 -18.41 -20.34 8.51
C ALA A 172 -19.71 -19.93 7.81
N LEU A 173 -20.73 -20.77 7.88
CA LEU A 173 -22.05 -20.47 7.34
C LEU A 173 -22.70 -19.28 8.06
N ILE A 174 -22.67 -19.25 9.38
CA ILE A 174 -23.25 -18.16 10.20
C ILE A 174 -22.55 -16.83 9.93
N LEU A 175 -21.22 -16.84 9.82
CA LEU A 175 -20.44 -15.61 9.62
C LEU A 175 -20.25 -15.22 8.15
N GLY A 176 -20.77 -16.03 7.21
CA GLY A 176 -20.68 -15.74 5.76
C GLY A 176 -19.24 -15.79 5.23
N THR A 177 -18.48 -16.83 5.62
CA THR A 177 -17.08 -17.02 5.23
C THR A 177 -16.79 -18.51 4.90
N SER A 178 -15.53 -18.86 4.59
CA SER A 178 -15.15 -20.25 4.35
C SER A 178 -14.69 -20.96 5.64
N ARG A 179 -14.81 -22.30 5.65
CA ARG A 179 -14.35 -23.15 6.73
C ARG A 179 -12.84 -22.96 7.00
N GLU A 180 -12.05 -22.79 5.94
CA GLU A 180 -10.60 -22.61 6.01
C GLU A 180 -10.24 -21.35 6.79
N VAL A 181 -10.96 -20.24 6.54
CA VAL A 181 -10.81 -18.97 7.25
C VAL A 181 -11.10 -19.16 8.74
N ILE A 182 -12.24 -19.72 9.08
CA ILE A 182 -12.62 -20.00 10.47
C ILE A 182 -11.59 -20.90 11.16
N SER A 183 -11.15 -21.97 10.48
CA SER A 183 -10.16 -22.91 11.04
C SER A 183 -8.82 -22.21 11.35
N ARG A 184 -8.39 -21.27 10.51
CA ARG A 184 -7.16 -20.52 10.70
C ARG A 184 -7.28 -19.55 11.89
N ILE A 185 -8.38 -18.81 11.97
CA ILE A 185 -8.63 -17.87 13.07
C ILE A 185 -8.71 -18.60 14.40
N LEU A 186 -9.48 -19.67 14.49
CA LEU A 186 -9.60 -20.48 15.72
C LEU A 186 -8.27 -21.04 16.19
N LYS A 187 -7.41 -21.50 15.27
CA LYS A 187 -6.05 -21.96 15.62
C LYS A 187 -5.17 -20.83 16.16
N ASN A 188 -5.31 -19.61 15.66
CA ASN A 188 -4.59 -18.45 16.20
C ASN A 188 -5.07 -18.10 17.61
N LEU A 189 -6.39 -18.05 17.83
CA LEU A 189 -6.99 -17.82 19.15
C LEU A 189 -6.59 -18.91 20.16
N GLU A 190 -6.45 -20.15 19.73
CA GLU A 190 -5.95 -21.25 20.57
C GLU A 190 -4.46 -21.07 20.93
N LYS A 191 -3.62 -20.62 19.98
CA LYS A 191 -2.21 -20.28 20.26
C LYS A 191 -2.05 -19.13 21.24
N GLU A 192 -2.97 -18.17 21.19
CA GLU A 192 -3.03 -17.00 22.09
C GLU A 192 -3.60 -17.37 23.48
N GLY A 193 -4.11 -18.60 23.65
CA GLY A 193 -4.66 -19.07 24.92
C GLY A 193 -6.08 -18.60 25.21
N ILE A 194 -6.73 -17.92 24.26
CA ILE A 194 -8.10 -17.37 24.43
C ILE A 194 -9.14 -18.49 24.43
N ILE A 195 -8.93 -19.52 23.62
CA ILE A 195 -9.82 -20.69 23.48
C ILE A 195 -9.03 -22.00 23.50
N SER A 196 -9.75 -23.10 23.66
CA SER A 196 -9.23 -24.47 23.42
C SER A 196 -10.15 -25.21 22.48
N LEU A 197 -9.59 -25.87 21.47
CA LEU A 197 -10.32 -26.62 20.45
C LEU A 197 -10.45 -28.09 20.84
N GLY A 198 -11.68 -28.56 20.85
CA GLY A 198 -12.02 -30.00 21.00
C GLY A 198 -12.67 -30.56 19.74
N ARG A 199 -12.95 -31.88 19.75
CA ARG A 199 -13.66 -32.49 18.62
C ARG A 199 -15.12 -32.05 18.58
N GLY A 200 -15.42 -31.05 17.69
CA GLY A 200 -16.76 -30.49 17.56
C GLY A 200 -17.13 -29.55 18.73
N SER A 201 -16.16 -29.01 19.46
CA SER A 201 -16.39 -28.10 20.57
C SER A 201 -15.30 -27.04 20.67
N ILE A 202 -15.65 -25.87 21.16
CA ILE A 202 -14.76 -24.74 21.42
C ILE A 202 -14.98 -24.33 22.88
N LYS A 203 -13.92 -24.36 23.69
CA LYS A 203 -13.96 -23.91 25.08
C LYS A 203 -13.31 -22.53 25.18
N ILE A 204 -14.00 -21.56 25.80
CA ILE A 204 -13.45 -20.24 26.10
C ILE A 204 -12.64 -20.35 27.40
N ILE A 205 -11.36 -19.90 27.35
CA ILE A 205 -10.43 -19.98 28.49
C ILE A 205 -10.34 -18.66 29.23
N GLU A 206 -10.27 -17.54 28.51
CA GLU A 206 -10.23 -16.18 29.08
C GLU A 206 -11.54 -15.43 28.78
N SER A 207 -12.16 -14.93 29.85
CA SER A 207 -13.19 -13.88 29.74
C SER A 207 -12.47 -12.53 29.66
N ILE A 208 -12.48 -11.90 28.48
CA ILE A 208 -11.97 -10.53 28.29
C ILE A 208 -13.00 -9.52 28.79
#